data_774bcdffc224e23981bdd1203eda72cb
#
_entry.id   774bcdffc224e23981bdd1203eda72cb
#
_cell.length_a   1.000
_cell.length_b   1.000
_cell.length_c   1.000
_cell.angle_alpha   90.00
_cell.angle_beta   90.00
_cell.angle_gamma   90.00
#
_symmetry.space_group_name_H-M   'P 1'
#
loop_
_entity.id
_entity.type
_entity.pdbx_description
1 polymer ?
#
loop_
_entity_poly.entity_id
_entity_poly.type
_entity_poly.pdbx_seq_one_letter_code
_entity_poly.pdbx_strand_id
1 'polypeptide(L)'
;MPSKRERTRERLLTAALELFSADGYDVTSVAQIAAKAGVTEMTFFRHFPAKASLLVDDPYDPLIGEAISHQPMHLDPLTRASRGIRAAWRSLPEPSGDEVRSRLRIVAQTPTLRASLTRGSAATEAVIADALTAPGTSRRDALIAAAAVMGALNTALLQWSVTDAGALGSAIDDALDILEDRRG
;
A
#
# COMPACT_ATOMS: atom_id res chain seq x y z
N MET A 1 -15.12 17.68 5.53
CA MET A 1 -13.93 18.36 6.10
C MET A 1 -13.08 17.31 6.82
N PRO A 2 -11.78 17.20 6.57
CA PRO A 2 -10.91 16.23 7.24
C PRO A 2 -10.88 16.50 8.75
N SER A 3 -10.91 15.45 9.55
CA SER A 3 -10.84 15.50 11.02
C SER A 3 -9.48 16.09 11.47
N LYS A 4 -9.41 16.51 12.76
CA LYS A 4 -8.14 16.96 13.35
C LYS A 4 -7.07 15.86 13.29
N ARG A 5 -7.46 14.58 13.38
CA ARG A 5 -6.56 13.42 13.31
C ARG A 5 -5.99 13.26 11.89
N GLU A 6 -6.84 13.35 10.87
CA GLU A 6 -6.42 13.28 9.46
C GLU A 6 -5.47 14.41 9.10
N ARG A 7 -5.79 15.66 9.46
CA ARG A 7 -4.89 16.81 9.23
C ARG A 7 -3.52 16.65 9.89
N THR A 8 -3.48 16.07 11.10
CA THR A 8 -2.20 15.81 11.77
C THR A 8 -1.41 14.71 11.07
N ARG A 9 -2.09 13.64 10.60
CA ARG A 9 -1.47 12.56 9.83
C ARG A 9 -0.87 13.08 8.52
N GLU A 10 -1.60 13.90 7.82
CA GLU A 10 -1.19 14.54 6.55
C GLU A 10 0.04 15.44 6.73
N ARG A 11 0.04 16.30 7.78
CA ARG A 11 1.20 17.14 8.12
C ARG A 11 2.45 16.32 8.43
N LEU A 12 2.31 15.20 9.13
CA LEU A 12 3.42 14.30 9.43
C LEU A 12 3.95 13.63 8.16
N LEU A 13 3.08 13.20 7.25
CA LEU A 13 3.47 12.62 5.96
C LEU A 13 4.21 13.64 5.10
N THR A 14 3.68 14.86 4.93
CA THR A 14 4.33 15.93 4.16
C THR A 14 5.70 16.27 4.72
N ALA A 15 5.79 16.49 6.05
CA ALA A 15 7.06 16.80 6.70
C ALA A 15 8.11 15.68 6.53
N ALA A 16 7.67 14.42 6.60
CA ALA A 16 8.53 13.27 6.42
C ALA A 16 9.05 13.16 4.98
N LEU A 17 8.18 13.29 3.97
CA LEU A 17 8.57 13.21 2.57
C LEU A 17 9.56 14.32 2.18
N GLU A 18 9.36 15.53 2.67
CA GLU A 18 10.29 16.63 2.45
C GLU A 18 11.68 16.33 3.06
N LEU A 19 11.73 15.84 4.32
CA LEU A 19 12.99 15.50 4.97
C LEU A 19 13.67 14.29 4.32
N PHE A 20 12.91 13.26 3.98
CA PHE A 20 13.46 12.07 3.31
C PHE A 20 14.02 12.41 1.92
N SER A 21 13.40 13.34 1.21
CA SER A 21 13.87 13.77 -0.11
C SER A 21 15.12 14.65 -0.01
N ALA A 22 15.24 15.47 1.05
CA ALA A 22 16.37 16.39 1.23
C ALA A 22 17.58 15.68 1.83
N ASP A 23 17.38 14.93 2.91
CA ASP A 23 18.46 14.41 3.76
C ASP A 23 18.63 12.89 3.60
N GLY A 24 17.60 12.18 3.10
CA GLY A 24 17.54 10.72 3.02
C GLY A 24 16.81 10.10 4.21
N TYR A 25 16.26 8.89 3.99
CA TYR A 25 15.45 8.20 5.00
C TYR A 25 16.25 7.82 6.24
N ASP A 26 17.44 7.22 6.08
CA ASP A 26 18.16 6.63 7.21
C ASP A 26 18.60 7.66 8.25
N VAL A 27 19.02 8.84 7.81
CA VAL A 27 19.54 9.93 8.68
C VAL A 27 18.42 10.79 9.28
N THR A 28 17.21 10.75 8.74
CA THR A 28 16.07 11.51 9.27
C THR A 28 15.49 10.83 10.50
N SER A 29 15.38 11.55 11.61
CA SER A 29 14.82 11.07 12.87
C SER A 29 13.33 11.38 13.02
N VAL A 30 12.61 10.62 13.86
CA VAL A 30 11.22 10.91 14.24
C VAL A 30 11.10 12.29 14.92
N ALA A 31 12.09 12.68 15.72
CA ALA A 31 12.13 14.00 16.35
C ALA A 31 12.12 15.14 15.34
N GLN A 32 12.93 15.04 14.27
CA GLN A 32 12.97 16.02 13.19
C GLN A 32 11.63 16.11 12.45
N ILE A 33 11.00 14.95 12.14
CA ILE A 33 9.69 14.89 11.49
C ILE A 33 8.62 15.54 12.35
N ALA A 34 8.56 15.18 13.65
CA ALA A 34 7.59 15.73 14.58
C ALA A 34 7.76 17.24 14.75
N ALA A 35 9.01 17.73 14.91
CA ALA A 35 9.32 19.15 15.01
C ALA A 35 8.89 19.91 13.76
N LYS A 36 9.22 19.42 12.57
CA LYS A 36 8.81 20.02 11.29
C LYS A 36 7.29 20.04 11.10
N ALA A 37 6.60 18.98 11.53
CA ALA A 37 5.15 18.90 11.53
C ALA A 37 4.47 19.72 12.62
N GLY A 38 5.24 20.35 13.56
CA GLY A 38 4.73 21.13 14.68
C GLY A 38 3.96 20.29 15.69
N VAL A 39 4.43 19.09 15.98
CA VAL A 39 3.86 18.16 16.97
C VAL A 39 4.96 17.54 17.85
N THR A 40 4.58 16.82 18.90
CA THR A 40 5.52 16.05 19.72
C THR A 40 5.78 14.67 19.14
N GLU A 41 6.90 14.02 19.49
CA GLU A 41 7.17 12.62 19.13
C GLU A 41 6.08 11.67 19.65
N MET A 42 5.53 11.94 20.83
CA MET A 42 4.40 11.16 21.35
C MET A 42 3.18 11.27 20.43
N THR A 43 2.93 12.44 19.85
CA THR A 43 1.87 12.62 18.86
C THR A 43 2.19 11.85 17.57
N PHE A 44 3.46 11.82 17.13
CA PHE A 44 3.88 10.99 16.00
C PHE A 44 3.54 9.52 16.24
N PHE A 45 4.00 8.94 17.35
CA PHE A 45 3.80 7.51 17.66
C PHE A 45 2.33 7.13 17.87
N ARG A 46 1.44 8.08 18.16
CA ARG A 46 0.01 7.86 18.20
C ARG A 46 -0.60 7.70 16.80
N HIS A 47 0.05 8.24 15.75
CA HIS A 47 -0.39 8.14 14.36
C HIS A 47 0.34 7.07 13.56
N PHE A 48 1.61 6.85 13.87
CA PHE A 48 2.51 5.95 13.17
C PHE A 48 3.35 5.16 14.18
N PRO A 49 3.20 3.82 14.27
CA PRO A 49 3.93 3.01 15.24
C PRO A 49 5.45 3.01 15.02
N ALA A 50 5.90 3.29 13.80
CA ALA A 50 7.31 3.37 13.45
C ALA A 50 7.54 4.41 12.33
N LYS A 51 8.79 4.86 12.14
CA LYS A 51 9.16 5.74 11.04
C LYS A 51 8.83 5.14 9.67
N ALA A 52 9.03 3.83 9.50
CA ALA A 52 8.71 3.12 8.27
C ALA A 52 7.21 3.14 7.93
N SER A 53 6.33 3.18 8.92
CA SER A 53 4.87 3.20 8.74
C SER A 53 4.38 4.40 7.93
N LEU A 54 5.13 5.50 7.91
CA LEU A 54 4.85 6.65 7.04
C LEU A 54 4.85 6.29 5.55
N LEU A 55 5.61 5.27 5.18
CA LEU A 55 5.86 4.92 3.77
C LEU A 55 5.23 3.59 3.35
N VAL A 56 5.02 2.65 4.30
CA VAL A 56 4.62 1.27 4.00
C VAL A 56 3.21 0.91 4.46
N ASP A 57 2.58 1.70 5.34
CA ASP A 57 1.21 1.42 5.78
C ASP A 57 0.22 1.77 4.66
N ASP A 58 -0.71 0.87 4.39
CA ASP A 58 -1.78 1.08 3.41
C ASP A 58 -3.08 1.48 4.14
N PRO A 59 -3.60 2.69 3.90
CA PRO A 59 -4.86 3.14 4.50
C PRO A 59 -6.10 2.52 3.82
N TYR A 60 -5.93 1.80 2.72
CA TYR A 60 -7.03 1.29 1.88
C TYR A 60 -7.41 -0.15 2.19
N ASP A 61 -6.73 -0.82 3.12
CA ASP A 61 -7.00 -2.22 3.50
C ASP A 61 -8.49 -2.54 3.71
N PRO A 62 -9.29 -1.73 4.46
CA PRO A 62 -10.71 -2.03 4.66
C PRO A 62 -11.51 -2.01 3.35
N LEU A 63 -11.21 -1.08 2.44
CA LEU A 63 -11.87 -0.97 1.13
C LEU A 63 -11.52 -2.15 0.22
N ILE A 64 -10.27 -2.61 0.28
CA ILE A 64 -9.80 -3.79 -0.46
C ILE A 64 -10.55 -5.02 0.01
N GLY A 65 -10.62 -5.26 1.33
CA GLY A 65 -11.33 -6.40 1.91
C GLY A 65 -12.81 -6.42 1.53
N GLU A 66 -13.49 -5.28 1.63
CA GLU A 66 -14.89 -5.12 1.24
C GLU A 66 -15.09 -5.40 -0.26
N ALA A 67 -14.30 -4.80 -1.13
CA ALA A 67 -14.40 -4.98 -2.58
C ALA A 67 -14.15 -6.44 -3.01
N ILE A 68 -13.25 -7.17 -2.34
CA ILE A 68 -13.01 -8.60 -2.59
C ILE A 68 -14.21 -9.44 -2.14
N SER A 69 -14.79 -9.15 -0.98
CA SER A 69 -15.94 -9.90 -0.47
C SER A 69 -17.18 -9.80 -1.36
N HIS A 70 -17.30 -8.71 -2.13
CA HIS A 70 -18.39 -8.51 -3.10
C HIS A 70 -18.16 -9.22 -4.45
N GLN A 71 -16.98 -9.82 -4.69
CA GLN A 71 -16.75 -10.54 -5.94
C GLN A 71 -17.49 -11.88 -5.98
N PRO A 72 -17.94 -12.35 -7.16
CA PRO A 72 -18.65 -13.59 -7.32
C PRO A 72 -17.89 -14.79 -6.75
N MET A 73 -18.54 -15.58 -5.89
CA MET A 73 -17.91 -16.70 -5.15
C MET A 73 -17.51 -17.89 -6.04
N HIS A 74 -18.05 -17.97 -7.26
CA HIS A 74 -17.68 -19.03 -8.23
C HIS A 74 -16.32 -18.77 -8.90
N LEU A 75 -15.79 -17.56 -8.79
CA LEU A 75 -14.45 -17.25 -9.28
C LEU A 75 -13.41 -17.84 -8.34
N ASP A 76 -12.28 -18.24 -8.89
CA ASP A 76 -11.15 -18.67 -8.07
C ASP A 76 -10.57 -17.52 -7.21
N PRO A 77 -9.84 -17.84 -6.15
CA PRO A 77 -9.35 -16.86 -5.18
C PRO A 77 -8.50 -15.76 -5.79
N LEU A 78 -7.63 -16.08 -6.76
CA LEU A 78 -6.73 -15.10 -7.37
C LEU A 78 -7.51 -14.10 -8.23
N THR A 79 -8.45 -14.57 -9.05
CA THR A 79 -9.33 -13.70 -9.83
C THR A 79 -10.21 -12.82 -8.94
N ARG A 80 -10.72 -13.36 -7.81
CA ARG A 80 -11.48 -12.57 -6.84
C ARG A 80 -10.65 -11.47 -6.23
N ALA A 81 -9.42 -11.78 -5.81
CA ALA A 81 -8.49 -10.79 -5.28
C ALA A 81 -8.18 -9.69 -6.31
N SER A 82 -7.78 -10.07 -7.53
CA SER A 82 -7.44 -9.13 -8.59
C SER A 82 -8.60 -8.19 -8.92
N ARG A 83 -9.80 -8.74 -9.13
CA ARG A 83 -10.99 -7.93 -9.44
C ARG A 83 -11.42 -7.04 -8.29
N GLY A 84 -11.35 -7.54 -7.06
CA GLY A 84 -11.68 -6.76 -5.87
C GLY A 84 -10.73 -5.57 -5.68
N ILE A 85 -9.42 -5.79 -5.82
CA ILE A 85 -8.41 -4.73 -5.73
C ILE A 85 -8.62 -3.70 -6.84
N ARG A 86 -8.85 -4.13 -8.07
CA ARG A 86 -9.17 -3.25 -9.21
C ARG A 86 -10.44 -2.41 -8.95
N ALA A 87 -11.47 -3.03 -8.38
CA ALA A 87 -12.71 -2.33 -8.02
C ALA A 87 -12.48 -1.31 -6.89
N ALA A 88 -11.73 -1.68 -5.84
CA ALA A 88 -11.36 -0.78 -4.76
C ALA A 88 -10.58 0.43 -5.31
N TRP A 89 -9.56 0.19 -6.12
CA TRP A 89 -8.75 1.24 -6.74
C TRP A 89 -9.60 2.23 -7.55
N ARG A 90 -10.48 1.74 -8.41
CA ARG A 90 -11.36 2.57 -9.24
C ARG A 90 -12.41 3.37 -8.45
N SER A 91 -12.69 2.99 -7.21
CA SER A 91 -13.60 3.72 -6.32
C SER A 91 -12.94 4.87 -5.58
N LEU A 92 -11.61 4.92 -5.57
CA LEU A 92 -10.85 5.96 -4.89
C LEU A 92 -10.68 7.19 -5.79
N PRO A 93 -10.70 8.41 -5.20
CA PRO A 93 -10.19 9.58 -5.91
C PRO A 93 -8.74 9.32 -6.26
N GLU A 94 -8.36 9.55 -7.50
CA GLU A 94 -7.00 9.32 -7.97
C GLU A 94 -6.01 10.13 -7.09
N PRO A 95 -5.13 9.46 -6.31
CA PRO A 95 -4.13 10.16 -5.53
C PRO A 95 -3.17 10.88 -6.48
N SER A 96 -2.57 11.98 -6.04
CA SER A 96 -1.56 12.63 -6.88
C SER A 96 -0.45 11.60 -7.17
N GLY A 97 -0.31 11.22 -8.43
CA GLY A 97 0.68 10.22 -8.86
C GLY A 97 2.10 10.59 -8.40
N ASP A 98 2.39 11.88 -8.31
CA ASP A 98 3.69 12.40 -7.88
C ASP A 98 3.98 12.13 -6.39
N GLU A 99 2.98 12.25 -5.52
CA GLU A 99 3.15 11.97 -4.09
C GLU A 99 3.38 10.48 -3.84
N VAL A 100 2.56 9.63 -4.47
CA VAL A 100 2.72 8.17 -4.39
C VAL A 100 4.06 7.74 -4.99
N ARG A 101 4.44 8.30 -6.14
CA ARG A 101 5.73 8.03 -6.79
C ARG A 101 6.91 8.41 -5.91
N SER A 102 6.88 9.58 -5.30
CA SER A 102 7.94 10.06 -4.39
C SER A 102 8.10 9.12 -3.19
N ARG A 103 6.98 8.71 -2.57
CA ARG A 103 6.96 7.78 -1.46
C ARG A 103 7.55 6.41 -1.84
N LEU A 104 7.09 5.82 -2.93
CA LEU A 104 7.55 4.52 -3.40
C LEU A 104 9.00 4.55 -3.88
N ARG A 105 9.46 5.66 -4.45
CA ARG A 105 10.86 5.83 -4.86
C ARG A 105 11.80 5.78 -3.65
N ILE A 106 11.44 6.43 -2.53
CA ILE A 106 12.19 6.33 -1.28
C ILE A 106 12.27 4.88 -0.81
N VAL A 107 11.16 4.13 -0.86
CA VAL A 107 11.12 2.70 -0.52
C VAL A 107 12.02 1.89 -1.46
N ALA A 108 11.94 2.12 -2.77
CA ALA A 108 12.72 1.40 -3.78
C ALA A 108 14.23 1.61 -3.61
N GLN A 109 14.65 2.80 -3.18
CA GLN A 109 16.05 3.17 -3.01
C GLN A 109 16.63 2.81 -1.64
N THR A 110 15.79 2.45 -0.65
CA THR A 110 16.21 2.17 0.73
C THR A 110 16.07 0.69 1.05
N PRO A 111 17.16 -0.10 1.13
CA PRO A 111 17.09 -1.55 1.37
C PRO A 111 16.34 -1.95 2.64
N THR A 112 16.50 -1.19 3.73
CA THR A 112 15.83 -1.42 5.01
C THR A 112 14.31 -1.24 4.89
N LEU A 113 13.84 -0.32 4.05
CA LEU A 113 12.43 -0.11 3.77
C LEU A 113 11.82 -1.19 2.89
N ARG A 114 12.56 -1.75 1.93
CA ARG A 114 12.05 -2.90 1.15
C ARG A 114 11.71 -4.08 2.06
N ALA A 115 12.57 -4.38 3.03
CA ALA A 115 12.28 -5.41 4.03
C ALA A 115 11.08 -5.04 4.93
N SER A 116 10.87 -3.74 5.17
CA SER A 116 9.71 -3.26 5.93
C SER A 116 8.41 -3.29 5.10
N LEU A 117 8.49 -3.06 3.79
CA LEU A 117 7.36 -3.21 2.87
C LEU A 117 6.83 -4.65 2.89
N THR A 118 7.71 -5.65 2.81
CA THR A 118 7.31 -7.06 2.88
C THR A 118 6.62 -7.39 4.20
N ARG A 119 7.05 -6.81 5.31
CA ARG A 119 6.38 -6.99 6.62
C ARG A 119 5.06 -6.21 6.71
N GLY A 120 5.02 -5.01 6.15
CA GLY A 120 3.80 -4.19 6.07
C GLY A 120 2.70 -4.85 5.25
N SER A 121 3.09 -5.48 4.14
CA SER A 121 2.17 -6.23 3.27
C SER A 121 1.47 -7.39 3.98
N ALA A 122 2.04 -7.94 5.06
CA ALA A 122 1.43 -9.04 5.80
C ALA A 122 0.06 -8.68 6.42
N ALA A 123 -0.15 -7.42 6.80
CA ALA A 123 -1.44 -6.95 7.29
C ALA A 123 -2.48 -6.95 6.15
N THR A 124 -2.14 -6.36 5.01
CA THR A 124 -2.98 -6.34 3.81
C THR A 124 -3.23 -7.75 3.28
N GLU A 125 -2.21 -8.63 3.25
CA GLU A 125 -2.36 -10.04 2.89
C GLU A 125 -3.36 -10.77 3.79
N ALA A 126 -3.34 -10.49 5.10
CA ALA A 126 -4.30 -11.07 6.03
C ALA A 126 -5.73 -10.60 5.72
N VAL A 127 -5.94 -9.31 5.47
CA VAL A 127 -7.24 -8.75 5.08
C VAL A 127 -7.75 -9.39 3.78
N ILE A 128 -6.90 -9.51 2.76
CA ILE A 128 -7.24 -10.15 1.49
C ILE A 128 -7.60 -11.62 1.71
N ALA A 129 -6.77 -12.37 2.47
CA ALA A 129 -7.01 -13.78 2.72
C ALA A 129 -8.30 -14.01 3.53
N ASP A 130 -8.61 -13.16 4.49
CA ASP A 130 -9.86 -13.22 5.26
C ASP A 130 -11.08 -12.95 4.36
N ALA A 131 -11.01 -11.95 3.49
CA ALA A 131 -12.06 -11.64 2.52
C ALA A 131 -12.27 -12.74 1.47
N LEU A 132 -11.22 -13.47 1.11
CA LEU A 132 -11.28 -14.61 0.19
C LEU A 132 -11.82 -15.87 0.84
N THR A 133 -11.67 -16.03 2.17
CA THR A 133 -12.12 -17.21 2.89
C THR A 133 -13.65 -17.27 2.87
N ALA A 134 -14.19 -18.22 2.11
CA ALA A 134 -15.63 -18.43 1.90
C ALA A 134 -15.90 -19.92 1.75
N PRO A 135 -17.16 -20.39 1.80
CA PRO A 135 -17.48 -21.77 1.45
C PRO A 135 -16.89 -22.17 0.11
N GLY A 136 -16.04 -23.20 0.10
CA GLY A 136 -15.34 -23.68 -1.10
C GLY A 136 -13.93 -23.14 -1.34
N THR A 137 -13.49 -22.11 -0.60
CA THR A 137 -12.10 -21.63 -0.65
C THR A 137 -11.35 -22.07 0.60
N SER A 138 -10.28 -22.85 0.43
CA SER A 138 -9.44 -23.22 1.57
C SER A 138 -8.64 -22.02 2.08
N ARG A 139 -8.38 -21.99 3.40
CA ARG A 139 -7.50 -20.95 3.99
C ARG A 139 -6.13 -20.91 3.32
N ARG A 140 -5.61 -22.07 2.92
CA ARG A 140 -4.34 -22.17 2.20
C ARG A 140 -4.39 -21.45 0.86
N ASP A 141 -5.42 -21.68 0.05
CA ASP A 141 -5.57 -21.09 -1.27
C ASP A 141 -5.80 -19.58 -1.17
N ALA A 142 -6.56 -19.13 -0.16
CA ALA A 142 -6.74 -17.72 0.14
C ALA A 142 -5.42 -17.03 0.49
N LEU A 143 -4.58 -17.63 1.32
CA LEU A 143 -3.25 -17.10 1.67
C LEU A 143 -2.32 -17.05 0.46
N ILE A 144 -2.31 -18.10 -0.38
CA ILE A 144 -1.47 -18.14 -1.59
C ILE A 144 -1.91 -17.03 -2.57
N ALA A 145 -3.22 -16.85 -2.77
CA ALA A 145 -3.74 -15.82 -3.65
C ALA A 145 -3.41 -14.41 -3.14
N ALA A 146 -3.55 -14.17 -1.82
CA ALA A 146 -3.20 -12.90 -1.20
C ALA A 146 -1.71 -12.57 -1.38
N ALA A 147 -0.83 -13.52 -1.09
CA ALA A 147 0.62 -13.32 -1.26
C ALA A 147 1.01 -13.10 -2.73
N ALA A 148 0.40 -13.83 -3.66
CA ALA A 148 0.66 -13.69 -5.09
C ALA A 148 0.27 -12.29 -5.60
N VAL A 149 -0.92 -11.81 -5.25
CA VAL A 149 -1.40 -10.50 -5.70
C VAL A 149 -0.59 -9.37 -5.08
N MET A 150 -0.26 -9.46 -3.79
CA MET A 150 0.57 -8.46 -3.11
C MET A 150 2.00 -8.44 -3.65
N GLY A 151 2.58 -9.61 -3.94
CA GLY A 151 3.90 -9.70 -4.56
C GLY A 151 3.95 -9.05 -5.95
N ALA A 152 2.94 -9.27 -6.79
CA ALA A 152 2.84 -8.65 -8.10
C ALA A 152 2.68 -7.13 -7.99
N LEU A 153 1.75 -6.64 -7.15
CA LEU A 153 1.52 -5.21 -6.93
C LEU A 153 2.76 -4.51 -6.38
N ASN A 154 3.38 -5.04 -5.34
CA ASN A 154 4.60 -4.46 -4.77
C ASN A 154 5.71 -4.33 -5.81
N THR A 155 5.90 -5.37 -6.63
CA THR A 155 6.90 -5.36 -7.71
C THR A 155 6.58 -4.30 -8.75
N ALA A 156 5.35 -4.27 -9.25
CA ALA A 156 4.91 -3.31 -10.27
C ALA A 156 5.01 -1.87 -9.77
N LEU A 157 4.55 -1.58 -8.56
CA LEU A 157 4.56 -0.25 -7.96
C LEU A 157 5.98 0.26 -7.70
N LEU A 158 6.88 -0.59 -7.21
CA LEU A 158 8.28 -0.23 -7.03
C LEU A 158 8.98 0.04 -8.38
N GLN A 159 8.73 -0.77 -9.40
CA GLN A 159 9.25 -0.54 -10.75
C GLN A 159 8.67 0.74 -11.35
N TRP A 160 7.36 0.95 -11.25
CA TRP A 160 6.71 2.19 -11.71
C TRP A 160 7.30 3.44 -11.04
N SER A 161 7.65 3.38 -9.76
CA SER A 161 8.18 4.53 -9.02
C SER A 161 9.54 5.01 -9.51
N VAL A 162 10.33 4.14 -10.13
CA VAL A 162 11.69 4.44 -10.62
C VAL A 162 11.76 4.60 -12.14
N THR A 163 10.66 4.37 -12.84
CA THR A 163 10.51 4.58 -14.28
C THR A 163 9.61 5.77 -14.55
N ASP A 164 9.80 6.47 -15.68
CA ASP A 164 8.91 7.57 -16.09
C ASP A 164 7.67 7.07 -16.86
N ALA A 165 7.29 5.82 -16.66
CA ALA A 165 6.25 5.17 -17.42
C ALA A 165 4.86 5.32 -16.78
N GLY A 166 3.95 6.00 -17.47
CA GLY A 166 2.52 5.90 -17.33
C GLY A 166 1.90 6.36 -16.00
N ALA A 167 0.59 6.17 -15.93
CA ALA A 167 -0.21 6.46 -14.73
C ALA A 167 -0.09 5.32 -13.69
N LEU A 168 -0.27 5.65 -12.41
CA LEU A 168 -0.29 4.68 -11.32
C LEU A 168 -1.34 3.58 -11.54
N GLY A 169 -2.54 3.97 -12.01
CA GLY A 169 -3.62 3.02 -12.31
C GLY A 169 -3.23 1.98 -13.36
N SER A 170 -2.49 2.41 -14.40
CA SER A 170 -1.98 1.47 -15.42
C SER A 170 -1.02 0.44 -14.84
N ALA A 171 -0.11 0.87 -13.95
CA ALA A 171 0.82 -0.07 -13.31
C ALA A 171 0.10 -1.11 -12.43
N ILE A 172 -0.99 -0.71 -11.78
CA ILE A 172 -1.85 -1.63 -11.01
C ILE A 172 -2.58 -2.58 -11.96
N ASP A 173 -3.23 -2.05 -12.99
CA ASP A 173 -3.99 -2.86 -13.95
C ASP A 173 -3.08 -3.88 -14.66
N ASP A 174 -1.91 -3.47 -15.16
CA ASP A 174 -0.93 -4.35 -15.81
C ASP A 174 -0.47 -5.50 -14.89
N ALA A 175 -0.21 -5.21 -13.61
CA ALA A 175 0.17 -6.24 -12.64
C ALA A 175 -0.94 -7.27 -12.41
N LEU A 176 -2.19 -6.81 -12.33
CA LEU A 176 -3.35 -7.68 -12.13
C LEU A 176 -3.66 -8.49 -13.39
N ASP A 177 -3.50 -7.91 -14.59
CA ASP A 177 -3.68 -8.60 -15.87
C ASP A 177 -2.69 -9.77 -16.03
N ILE A 178 -1.41 -9.58 -15.67
CA ILE A 178 -0.41 -10.68 -15.68
C ILE A 178 -0.85 -11.87 -14.83
N LEU A 179 -1.57 -11.62 -13.72
CA LEU A 179 -2.07 -12.69 -12.84
C LEU A 179 -3.32 -13.36 -13.40
N GLU A 180 -4.16 -12.62 -14.13
CA GLU A 180 -5.40 -13.12 -14.74
C GLU A 180 -5.12 -13.87 -16.07
N ASP A 181 -4.16 -13.43 -16.89
CA ASP A 181 -3.83 -14.00 -18.20
C ASP A 181 -3.18 -15.41 -18.16
N ARG A 182 -2.80 -15.92 -17.01
CA ARG A 182 -2.22 -17.27 -16.87
C ARG A 182 -3.21 -18.42 -17.07
N ARG A 183 -4.39 -18.15 -17.62
CA ARG A 183 -5.50 -19.10 -17.82
C ARG A 183 -5.85 -19.33 -19.28
N GLY A 184 -4.88 -19.13 -20.18
CA GLY A 184 -5.00 -19.64 -21.54
C GLY A 184 -4.80 -21.15 -21.62
#